data_e9f8266b8c040a65f0e95f6bb4a14738
#
_entry.id   e9f8266b8c040a65f0e95f6bb4a14738
#
_cell.length_a   1.000
_cell.length_b   1.000
_cell.length_c   1.000
_cell.angle_alpha   90.00
_cell.angle_beta   90.00
_cell.angle_gamma   90.00
#
_symmetry.space_group_name_H-M   'P 1'
#
loop_
_entity.id
_entity.type
_entity.pdbx_description
1 polymer ?
#
loop_
_entity_poly.entity_id
_entity_poly.type
_entity_poly.pdbx_seq_one_letter_code
_entity_poly.pdbx_strand_id
1 'polypeptide(L)'
;MGASMDNYEPYLFLIGRILYGGFFVMGGLNHFRSLGMMSGFTASKGVPAAKGAVVFSGLLILVGGLSVIVGWHVRIGLACIVLFLVPVTFLMHNFWVETEMMPRINQMVNFQKNVALLGAALIMLMIPRPWALGLG
;
A
#
# COMPACT_ATOMS: atom_id res chain seq x y z
N MET A 1 -19.55 24.94 -21.19
CA MET A 1 -19.80 23.92 -20.16
C MET A 1 -18.56 23.14 -19.76
N GLY A 2 -17.39 23.36 -20.37
CA GLY A 2 -16.12 22.69 -20.03
C GLY A 2 -15.24 23.39 -18.97
N ALA A 3 -15.47 24.64 -18.65
CA ALA A 3 -14.52 25.45 -17.87
C ALA A 3 -14.60 25.29 -16.33
N SER A 4 -15.59 24.58 -15.77
CA SER A 4 -15.74 24.45 -14.31
C SER A 4 -15.19 23.16 -13.74
N MET A 5 -15.00 22.13 -14.54
CA MET A 5 -14.45 20.84 -14.09
C MET A 5 -12.92 20.88 -13.99
N ASP A 6 -12.25 21.56 -14.92
CA ASP A 6 -10.79 21.63 -15.00
C ASP A 6 -10.13 22.27 -13.75
N ASN A 7 -10.86 23.11 -13.01
CA ASN A 7 -10.35 23.77 -11.82
C ASN A 7 -10.28 22.87 -10.58
N TYR A 8 -11.06 21.78 -10.50
CA TYR A 8 -11.13 20.91 -9.33
C TYR A 8 -10.30 19.61 -9.48
N GLU A 9 -9.99 19.22 -10.70
CA GLU A 9 -9.26 17.98 -10.98
C GLU A 9 -7.93 17.86 -10.20
N PRO A 10 -7.06 18.90 -10.14
CA PRO A 10 -5.83 18.83 -9.40
C PRO A 10 -6.03 18.57 -7.90
N TYR A 11 -7.07 19.17 -7.32
CA TYR A 11 -7.39 19.00 -5.90
C TYR A 11 -8.00 17.64 -5.60
N LEU A 12 -8.88 17.14 -6.48
CA LEU A 12 -9.42 15.78 -6.36
C LEU A 12 -8.30 14.74 -6.47
N PHE A 13 -7.37 14.95 -7.39
CA PHE A 13 -6.20 14.09 -7.53
C PHE A 13 -5.30 14.14 -6.28
N LEU A 14 -5.07 15.33 -5.72
CA LEU A 14 -4.32 15.47 -4.47
C LEU A 14 -5.02 14.74 -3.30
N ILE A 15 -6.33 14.88 -3.15
CA ILE A 15 -7.11 14.17 -2.14
C ILE A 15 -6.94 12.66 -2.31
N GLY A 16 -7.06 12.14 -3.54
CA GLY A 16 -6.84 10.72 -3.84
C GLY A 16 -5.44 10.25 -3.43
N ARG A 17 -4.41 11.04 -3.71
CA ARG A 17 -3.02 10.77 -3.31
C ARG A 17 -2.86 10.72 -1.79
N ILE A 18 -3.48 11.66 -1.07
CA ILE A 18 -3.45 11.70 0.41
C ILE A 18 -4.14 10.48 0.99
N LEU A 19 -5.32 10.10 0.49
CA LEU A 19 -6.06 8.94 0.97
C LEU A 19 -5.29 7.64 0.68
N TYR A 20 -4.82 7.45 -0.53
CA TYR A 20 -4.09 6.26 -0.93
C TYR A 20 -2.73 6.16 -0.23
N GLY A 21 -1.91 7.20 -0.34
CA GLY A 21 -0.59 7.23 0.29
C GLY A 21 -0.66 7.22 1.81
N GLY A 22 -1.66 7.90 2.39
CA GLY A 22 -1.91 7.91 3.83
C GLY A 22 -2.19 6.52 4.40
N PHE A 23 -2.93 5.68 3.67
CA PHE A 23 -3.12 4.28 4.04
C PHE A 23 -1.78 3.56 4.24
N PHE A 24 -0.85 3.71 3.30
CA PHE A 24 0.47 3.07 3.37
C PHE A 24 1.38 3.70 4.43
N VAL A 25 1.34 5.03 4.60
CA VAL A 25 2.10 5.70 5.68
C VAL A 25 1.64 5.19 7.04
N MET A 26 0.34 5.15 7.29
CA MET A 26 -0.20 4.62 8.55
C MET A 26 0.15 3.14 8.74
N GLY A 27 0.06 2.34 7.69
CA GLY A 27 0.49 0.94 7.68
C GLY A 27 1.97 0.80 8.03
N GLY A 28 2.84 1.59 7.40
CA GLY A 28 4.28 1.59 7.67
C GLY A 28 4.60 1.95 9.13
N LEU A 29 3.98 3.01 9.65
CA LEU A 29 4.13 3.37 11.06
C LEU A 29 3.67 2.25 12.00
N ASN A 30 2.57 1.55 11.65
CA ASN A 30 2.09 0.43 12.43
C ASN A 30 3.05 -0.77 12.42
N HIS A 31 3.79 -1.01 11.34
CA HIS A 31 4.84 -2.03 11.29
C HIS A 31 5.88 -1.83 12.40
N PHE A 32 6.25 -0.58 12.67
CA PHE A 32 7.21 -0.27 13.73
C PHE A 32 6.58 -0.27 15.13
N ARG A 33 5.36 0.25 15.27
CA ARG A 33 4.65 0.28 16.55
C ARG A 33 4.29 -1.12 17.06
N SER A 34 3.94 -2.03 16.16
CA SER A 34 3.49 -3.39 16.46
C SER A 34 4.50 -4.45 16.02
N LEU A 35 5.79 -4.11 15.98
CA LEU A 35 6.84 -4.94 15.39
C LEU A 35 6.88 -6.36 15.98
N GLY A 36 6.76 -6.50 17.29
CA GLY A 36 6.79 -7.82 17.94
C GLY A 36 5.61 -8.71 17.51
N MET A 37 4.40 -8.19 17.55
CA MET A 37 3.19 -8.92 17.17
C MET A 37 3.21 -9.27 15.67
N MET A 38 3.57 -8.31 14.81
CA MET A 38 3.63 -8.54 13.37
C MET A 38 4.72 -9.53 12.99
N SER A 39 5.88 -9.48 13.65
CA SER A 39 6.97 -10.46 13.44
C SER A 39 6.55 -11.87 13.84
N GLY A 40 5.82 -12.02 14.96
CA GLY A 40 5.26 -13.30 15.38
C GLY A 40 4.27 -13.86 14.36
N PHE A 41 3.35 -13.05 13.87
CA PHE A 41 2.41 -13.46 12.82
C PHE A 41 3.13 -13.82 11.51
N THR A 42 4.11 -13.02 11.10
CA THR A 42 4.90 -13.26 9.89
C THR A 42 5.69 -14.58 9.99
N ALA A 43 6.28 -14.85 11.15
CA ALA A 43 6.96 -16.12 11.42
C ALA A 43 5.99 -17.31 11.36
N SER A 44 4.78 -17.17 11.89
CA SER A 44 3.75 -18.24 11.84
C SER A 44 3.32 -18.60 10.41
N LYS A 45 3.49 -17.67 9.46
CA LYS A 45 3.28 -17.91 8.02
C LYS A 45 4.50 -18.53 7.31
N GLY A 46 5.55 -18.88 8.05
CA GLY A 46 6.75 -19.53 7.50
C GLY A 46 7.74 -18.58 6.83
N VAL A 47 7.62 -17.27 7.01
CA VAL A 47 8.54 -16.29 6.44
C VAL A 47 9.84 -16.27 7.25
N PRO A 48 11.01 -16.56 6.63
CA PRO A 48 12.29 -16.52 7.33
C PRO A 48 12.67 -15.07 7.68
N ALA A 49 13.46 -14.90 8.76
CA ALA A 49 13.88 -13.58 9.24
C ALA A 49 12.71 -12.60 9.39
N ALA A 50 11.61 -13.05 10.01
CA ALA A 50 10.32 -12.37 10.05
C ALA A 50 10.41 -10.91 10.55
N LYS A 51 11.22 -10.64 11.58
CA LYS A 51 11.43 -9.28 12.09
C LYS A 51 12.05 -8.36 11.02
N GLY A 52 13.06 -8.83 10.32
CA GLY A 52 13.70 -8.11 9.21
C GLY A 52 12.72 -7.88 8.06
N ALA A 53 11.88 -8.87 7.72
CA ALA A 53 10.85 -8.76 6.71
C ALA A 53 9.81 -7.69 7.07
N VAL A 54 9.38 -7.62 8.34
CA VAL A 54 8.42 -6.60 8.82
C VAL A 54 9.05 -5.20 8.79
N VAL A 55 10.31 -5.04 9.22
CA VAL A 55 11.01 -3.75 9.14
C VAL A 55 11.16 -3.29 7.69
N PHE A 56 11.65 -4.17 6.83
CA PHE A 56 11.86 -3.85 5.41
C PHE A 56 10.54 -3.49 4.71
N SER A 57 9.50 -4.28 4.91
CA SER A 57 8.18 -3.99 4.32
C SER A 57 7.57 -2.71 4.86
N GLY A 58 7.74 -2.42 6.14
CA GLY A 58 7.33 -1.16 6.75
C GLY A 58 8.01 0.05 6.12
N LEU A 59 9.32 -0.04 5.84
CA LEU A 59 10.07 1.02 5.12
C LEU A 59 9.57 1.18 3.68
N LEU A 60 9.33 0.08 2.95
CA LEU A 60 8.82 0.14 1.58
C LEU A 60 7.51 0.93 1.48
N ILE A 61 6.54 0.61 2.35
CA ILE A 61 5.23 1.26 2.29
C ILE A 61 5.24 2.67 2.86
N LEU A 62 6.12 2.96 3.82
CA LEU A 62 6.30 4.32 4.34
C LEU A 62 6.87 5.24 3.24
N VAL A 63 7.96 4.83 2.60
CA VAL A 63 8.58 5.57 1.49
C VAL A 63 7.61 5.68 0.32
N GLY A 64 6.96 4.57 -0.06
CA GLY A 64 5.99 4.53 -1.15
C GLY A 64 4.81 5.47 -0.91
N GLY A 65 4.22 5.41 0.28
CA GLY A 65 3.09 6.26 0.66
C GLY A 65 3.45 7.74 0.67
N LEU A 66 4.58 8.11 1.25
CA LEU A 66 5.07 9.50 1.26
C LEU A 66 5.34 10.01 -0.16
N SER A 67 5.99 9.20 -1.01
CA SER A 67 6.24 9.53 -2.41
C SER A 67 4.94 9.85 -3.17
N VAL A 68 3.89 9.05 -2.99
CA VAL A 68 2.59 9.27 -3.60
C VAL A 68 1.92 10.54 -3.08
N ILE A 69 1.95 10.79 -1.76
CA ILE A 69 1.35 11.99 -1.16
C ILE A 69 2.00 13.25 -1.72
N VAL A 70 3.33 13.32 -1.67
CA VAL A 70 4.04 14.54 -2.10
C VAL A 70 4.19 14.65 -3.62
N GLY A 71 3.94 13.58 -4.35
CA GLY A 71 4.10 13.54 -5.81
C GLY A 71 5.56 13.67 -6.26
N TRP A 72 6.47 13.04 -5.52
CA TRP A 72 7.91 13.08 -5.81
C TRP A 72 8.47 11.67 -5.99
N HIS A 73 9.23 11.46 -7.06
CA HIS A 73 9.74 10.13 -7.45
C HIS A 73 8.66 9.03 -7.45
N VAL A 74 7.46 9.36 -7.89
CA VAL A 74 6.26 8.52 -7.76
C VAL A 74 6.40 7.13 -8.38
N ARG A 75 7.22 6.96 -9.43
CA ARG A 75 7.50 5.63 -10.00
C ARG A 75 8.21 4.71 -8.99
N ILE A 76 9.20 5.25 -8.29
CA ILE A 76 9.94 4.51 -7.25
C ILE A 76 8.99 4.21 -6.09
N GLY A 77 8.22 5.20 -5.64
CA GLY A 77 7.26 5.02 -4.56
C GLY A 77 6.20 3.96 -4.87
N LEU A 78 5.62 4.00 -6.07
CA LEU A 78 4.65 2.99 -6.51
C LEU A 78 5.30 1.61 -6.68
N ALA A 79 6.55 1.53 -7.16
CA ALA A 79 7.29 0.28 -7.22
C ALA A 79 7.51 -0.32 -5.83
N CYS A 80 7.83 0.49 -4.82
CA CYS A 80 7.91 0.04 -3.42
C CYS A 80 6.58 -0.53 -2.92
N ILE A 81 5.46 0.14 -3.23
CA ILE A 81 4.12 -0.34 -2.86
C ILE A 81 3.79 -1.67 -3.55
N VAL A 82 4.06 -1.79 -4.84
CA VAL A 82 3.84 -3.04 -5.61
C VAL A 82 4.70 -4.17 -5.05
N LEU A 83 5.98 -3.90 -4.78
CA LEU A 83 6.91 -4.87 -4.20
C LEU A 83 6.46 -5.36 -2.82
N PHE A 84 5.78 -4.52 -2.04
CA PHE A 84 5.15 -4.92 -0.79
C PHE A 84 3.85 -5.71 -1.02
N LEU A 85 2.94 -5.16 -1.84
CA LEU A 85 1.59 -5.72 -2.00
C LEU A 85 1.59 -7.13 -2.58
N VAL A 86 2.45 -7.42 -3.56
CA VAL A 86 2.46 -8.73 -4.22
C VAL A 86 2.79 -9.85 -3.22
N PRO A 87 3.94 -9.86 -2.53
CA PRO A 87 4.23 -10.96 -1.60
C PRO A 87 3.28 -10.98 -0.39
N VAL A 88 2.95 -9.84 0.21
CA VAL A 88 2.09 -9.80 1.40
C VAL A 88 0.70 -10.34 1.12
N THR A 89 0.15 -10.07 -0.06
CA THR A 89 -1.18 -10.53 -0.45
C THR A 89 -1.25 -12.06 -0.49
N PHE A 90 -0.26 -12.71 -1.06
CA PHE A 90 -0.26 -14.16 -1.23
C PHE A 90 0.31 -14.93 -0.03
N LEU A 91 1.28 -14.35 0.70
CA LEU A 91 1.91 -15.02 1.84
C LEU A 91 1.17 -14.79 3.14
N MET A 92 0.71 -13.56 3.40
CA MET A 92 0.12 -13.18 4.67
C MET A 92 -1.42 -13.30 4.67
N HIS A 93 -2.05 -13.12 3.51
CA HIS A 93 -3.51 -13.14 3.37
C HIS A 93 -3.99 -14.34 2.55
N ASN A 94 -3.37 -15.49 2.75
CA ASN A 94 -3.68 -16.75 2.09
C ASN A 94 -4.93 -17.43 2.69
N PHE A 95 -6.10 -16.81 2.54
CA PHE A 95 -7.36 -17.22 3.15
C PHE A 95 -7.78 -18.68 2.83
N TRP A 96 -7.24 -19.26 1.75
CA TRP A 96 -7.55 -20.63 1.33
C TRP A 96 -6.99 -21.72 2.25
N VAL A 97 -6.04 -21.39 3.12
CA VAL A 97 -5.49 -22.32 4.12
C VAL A 97 -6.20 -22.23 5.46
N GLU A 98 -7.04 -21.21 5.66
CA GLU A 98 -7.77 -21.01 6.92
C GLU A 98 -8.97 -21.98 6.97
N THR A 99 -9.07 -22.72 8.06
CA THR A 99 -10.13 -23.71 8.27
C THR A 99 -11.33 -23.13 9.00
N GLU A 100 -11.12 -22.13 9.86
CA GLU A 100 -12.17 -21.47 10.62
C GLU A 100 -12.79 -20.31 9.83
N MET A 101 -14.10 -20.13 9.96
CA MET A 101 -14.88 -19.18 9.18
C MET A 101 -14.41 -17.73 9.36
N MET A 102 -14.29 -17.25 10.60
CA MET A 102 -13.97 -15.84 10.86
C MET A 102 -12.54 -15.47 10.43
N PRO A 103 -11.49 -16.24 10.74
CA PRO A 103 -10.16 -16.01 10.20
C PRO A 103 -10.14 -16.02 8.67
N ARG A 104 -10.84 -16.97 8.05
CA ARG A 104 -10.91 -17.07 6.58
C ARG A 104 -11.54 -15.83 5.95
N ILE A 105 -12.67 -15.35 6.49
CA ILE A 105 -13.33 -14.13 6.00
C ILE A 105 -12.40 -12.92 6.15
N ASN A 106 -11.75 -12.76 7.31
CA ASN A 106 -10.84 -11.65 7.55
C ASN A 106 -9.66 -11.66 6.58
N GLN A 107 -9.06 -12.82 6.32
CA GLN A 107 -7.94 -12.93 5.37
C GLN A 107 -8.41 -12.71 3.93
N MET A 108 -9.61 -13.17 3.57
CA MET A 108 -10.19 -12.93 2.25
C MET A 108 -10.43 -11.43 1.99
N VAL A 109 -10.97 -10.71 2.96
CA VAL A 109 -11.19 -9.25 2.87
C VAL A 109 -9.86 -8.52 2.70
N ASN A 110 -8.83 -8.90 3.46
CA ASN A 110 -7.50 -8.31 3.33
C ASN A 110 -6.87 -8.63 1.97
N PHE A 111 -7.02 -9.85 1.46
CA PHE A 111 -6.58 -10.23 0.13
C PHE A 111 -7.23 -9.35 -0.94
N GLN A 112 -8.55 -9.26 -0.94
CA GLN A 112 -9.30 -8.45 -1.91
C GLN A 112 -8.94 -6.96 -1.85
N LYS A 113 -8.80 -6.40 -0.64
CA LYS A 113 -8.34 -5.02 -0.44
C LYS A 113 -6.96 -4.80 -1.06
N ASN A 114 -6.02 -5.69 -0.82
CA ASN A 114 -4.67 -5.57 -1.36
C ASN A 114 -4.64 -5.69 -2.90
N VAL A 115 -5.46 -6.57 -3.48
CA VAL A 115 -5.62 -6.67 -4.93
C VAL A 115 -6.17 -5.36 -5.52
N ALA A 116 -7.16 -4.75 -4.88
CA ALA A 116 -7.71 -3.46 -5.30
C ALA A 116 -6.66 -2.33 -5.21
N LEU A 117 -5.89 -2.29 -4.11
CA LEU A 117 -4.80 -1.32 -3.94
C LEU A 117 -3.67 -1.53 -4.96
N LEU A 118 -3.36 -2.77 -5.30
CA LEU A 118 -2.40 -3.10 -6.36
C LEU A 118 -2.90 -2.59 -7.72
N GLY A 119 -4.16 -2.81 -8.05
CA GLY A 119 -4.79 -2.29 -9.27
C GLY A 119 -4.69 -0.76 -9.35
N ALA A 120 -4.96 -0.07 -8.25
CA ALA A 120 -4.83 1.39 -8.16
C ALA A 120 -3.37 1.84 -8.38
N ALA A 121 -2.38 1.14 -7.82
CA ALA A 121 -0.95 1.43 -8.04
C ALA A 121 -0.59 1.32 -9.53
N LEU A 122 -1.06 0.28 -10.20
CA LEU A 122 -0.81 0.06 -11.63
C LEU A 122 -1.44 1.16 -12.49
N ILE A 123 -2.67 1.59 -12.17
CA ILE A 123 -3.32 2.73 -12.85
C ILE A 123 -2.50 4.00 -12.66
N MET A 124 -2.07 4.29 -11.43
CA MET A 124 -1.28 5.49 -11.12
C MET A 124 0.08 5.52 -11.83
N LEU A 125 0.70 4.35 -12.12
CA LEU A 125 1.92 4.28 -12.90
C LEU A 125 1.75 4.80 -14.33
N MET A 126 0.53 4.75 -14.87
CA MET A 126 0.20 5.20 -16.23
C MET A 126 -0.13 6.69 -16.29
N ILE A 127 -0.35 7.37 -15.17
CA ILE A 127 -0.65 8.79 -15.13
C ILE A 127 0.58 9.60 -15.55
N PRO A 128 0.44 10.52 -16.54
CA PRO A 128 1.54 11.38 -16.99
C PRO A 128 2.14 12.21 -15.84
N ARG A 129 3.43 12.48 -15.94
CA ARG A 129 4.17 13.29 -14.96
C ARG A 129 4.70 14.57 -15.59
N PRO A 130 4.97 15.62 -14.82
CA PRO A 130 4.82 15.71 -13.34
C PRO A 130 3.34 15.66 -12.90
N TRP A 131 3.10 15.13 -11.70
CA TRP A 131 1.76 15.11 -11.16
C TRP A 131 1.32 16.50 -10.69
N ALA A 132 0.07 16.85 -10.96
CA ALA A 132 -0.51 18.10 -10.51
C ALA A 132 -0.34 18.28 -9.00
N LEU A 133 0.08 19.45 -8.56
CA LEU A 133 0.37 19.77 -7.16
C LEU A 133 1.40 18.83 -6.51
N GLY A 134 2.28 18.23 -7.31
CA GLY A 134 3.40 17.41 -6.84
C GLY A 134 4.71 18.18 -6.82
N LEU A 135 5.73 17.59 -6.16
CA LEU A 135 7.07 18.19 -6.05
C LEU A 135 8.01 17.82 -7.20
N GLY A 136 7.57 16.98 -8.16
CA GLY A 136 8.39 16.60 -9.31
C GLY A 136 8.01 15.31 -10.00
#